data_21d1dbbc4349d43ab4601c77b332c70f
#
_entry.id   21d1dbbc4349d43ab4601c77b332c70f
#
_cell.length_a   1.000
_cell.length_b   1.000
_cell.length_c   1.000
_cell.angle_alpha   90.00
_cell.angle_beta   90.00
_cell.angle_gamma   90.00
#
_symmetry.space_group_name_H-M   'P 1'
#
loop_
_entity.id
_entity.type
_entity.pdbx_description
1 polymer ?
#
loop_
_entity_poly.entity_id
_entity_poly.type
_entity_poly.pdbx_seq_one_letter_code
_entity_poly.pdbx_strand_id
1 'polypeptide(L)'
;YEDCTGVVVYEDTDSCYVNAEPLLRKLYPDFDNMDETTKADKLEAMSLEYEKKINEYYNHLALDAFNVPVDKHRLEMKTECTIRSAFFSGKRRYAQYITKKEGVPCDEIDVKGLDFMKSNFPPLFKEFFENILNKILFGETREEIDKQILDFKNSLSTLPFEKISKPTGVKRIQKYTARGPSADEIFSEFENKAPVGVKAAVRYNDLLKFKGLDKKHTQIVEGDKIKWVYLKDNPYKIDTIGFLDFDLPKPIRKFIEEYVDIP
;
A
#
# COMPACT_ATOMS: atom_id res chain seq x y z
N TYR A 1 -23.43 -28.81 7.59
CA TYR A 1 -22.39 -27.85 7.18
C TYR A 1 -21.14 -28.24 7.92
N GLU A 2 -20.20 -28.88 7.23
CA GLU A 2 -18.83 -29.04 7.74
C GLU A 2 -18.22 -27.67 7.94
N ASP A 3 -17.37 -27.55 8.95
CA ASP A 3 -16.72 -26.30 9.34
C ASP A 3 -15.95 -25.68 8.15
N CYS A 4 -16.50 -24.58 7.61
CA CYS A 4 -15.88 -23.80 6.54
C CYS A 4 -14.88 -22.75 7.05
N THR A 5 -14.46 -22.84 8.31
CA THR A 5 -13.51 -21.94 8.94
C THR A 5 -12.19 -21.97 8.15
N GLY A 6 -11.76 -20.83 7.67
CA GLY A 6 -10.51 -20.67 6.89
C GLY A 6 -10.64 -20.89 5.37
N VAL A 7 -11.81 -21.22 4.85
CA VAL A 7 -12.05 -21.34 3.41
C VAL A 7 -12.22 -19.95 2.79
N VAL A 8 -13.10 -19.11 3.35
CA VAL A 8 -13.19 -17.70 2.94
C VAL A 8 -12.16 -16.91 3.73
N VAL A 9 -11.20 -16.33 3.05
CA VAL A 9 -10.06 -15.64 3.67
C VAL A 9 -10.23 -14.12 3.67
N TYR A 10 -11.02 -13.58 2.73
CA TYR A 10 -11.30 -12.16 2.66
C TYR A 10 -12.62 -11.89 1.92
N GLU A 11 -13.35 -10.86 2.36
CA GLU A 11 -14.59 -10.38 1.75
C GLU A 11 -14.61 -8.86 1.69
N ASP A 12 -15.10 -8.29 0.61
CA ASP A 12 -15.39 -6.86 0.50
C ASP A 12 -16.62 -6.61 -0.40
N THR A 13 -17.70 -6.16 0.23
CA THR A 13 -18.96 -5.75 -0.39
C THR A 13 -19.64 -6.83 -1.24
N ASP A 14 -19.15 -7.14 -2.41
CA ASP A 14 -19.70 -8.01 -3.44
C ASP A 14 -18.71 -9.06 -3.94
N SER A 15 -17.54 -9.14 -3.32
CA SER A 15 -16.51 -10.10 -3.67
C SER A 15 -16.06 -10.94 -2.47
N CYS A 16 -15.65 -12.18 -2.73
CA CYS A 16 -15.05 -13.04 -1.73
C CYS A 16 -13.81 -13.74 -2.30
N TYR A 17 -12.82 -13.94 -1.43
CA TYR A 17 -11.60 -14.69 -1.70
C TYR A 17 -11.62 -15.99 -0.95
N VAL A 18 -11.43 -17.06 -1.68
CA VAL A 18 -11.53 -18.44 -1.17
C VAL A 18 -10.17 -19.11 -1.25
N ASN A 19 -9.71 -19.66 -0.12
CA ASN A 19 -8.56 -20.54 -0.12
C ASN A 19 -9.00 -21.96 -0.50
N ALA A 20 -8.78 -22.31 -1.75
CA ALA A 20 -9.18 -23.59 -2.30
C ALA A 20 -8.12 -24.69 -2.16
N GLU A 21 -6.90 -24.35 -1.74
CA GLU A 21 -5.77 -25.29 -1.65
C GLU A 21 -6.08 -26.54 -0.81
N PRO A 22 -6.69 -26.45 0.40
CA PRO A 22 -7.01 -27.65 1.18
C PRO A 22 -7.96 -28.59 0.46
N LEU A 23 -8.91 -28.06 -0.31
CA LEU A 23 -9.85 -28.84 -1.08
C LEU A 23 -9.19 -29.46 -2.31
N LEU A 24 -8.35 -28.70 -3.02
CA LEU A 24 -7.61 -29.21 -4.17
C LEU A 24 -6.65 -30.33 -3.78
N ARG A 25 -5.94 -30.23 -2.65
CA ARG A 25 -5.10 -31.30 -2.12
C ARG A 25 -5.88 -32.58 -1.80
N LYS A 26 -7.13 -32.44 -1.30
CA LYS A 26 -8.01 -33.58 -1.02
C LYS A 26 -8.51 -34.24 -2.32
N LEU A 27 -8.81 -33.45 -3.35
CA LEU A 27 -9.33 -33.94 -4.63
C LEU A 27 -8.22 -34.50 -5.53
N TYR A 28 -7.02 -33.95 -5.42
CA TYR A 28 -5.86 -34.30 -6.24
C TYR A 28 -4.67 -34.66 -5.34
N PRO A 29 -4.45 -35.93 -5.00
CA PRO A 29 -3.36 -36.35 -4.09
C PRO A 29 -1.96 -36.01 -4.57
N ASP A 30 -1.77 -35.78 -5.87
CA ASP A 30 -0.53 -35.38 -6.52
C ASP A 30 -0.40 -33.87 -6.72
N PHE A 31 -1.28 -33.08 -6.12
CA PHE A 31 -1.37 -31.61 -6.29
C PHE A 31 -0.02 -30.90 -6.11
N ASP A 32 0.78 -31.31 -5.13
CA ASP A 32 2.07 -30.69 -4.87
C ASP A 32 3.07 -30.84 -6.00
N ASN A 33 2.98 -31.92 -6.77
CA ASN A 33 3.86 -32.25 -7.88
C ASN A 33 3.38 -31.68 -9.22
N MET A 34 2.20 -31.08 -9.26
CA MET A 34 1.67 -30.45 -10.48
C MET A 34 2.43 -29.16 -10.79
N ASP A 35 2.59 -28.86 -12.07
CA ASP A 35 3.06 -27.56 -12.51
C ASP A 35 2.03 -26.46 -12.24
N GLU A 36 2.48 -25.21 -12.21
CA GLU A 36 1.63 -24.06 -11.82
C GLU A 36 0.47 -23.83 -12.79
N THR A 37 0.65 -24.14 -14.07
CA THR A 37 -0.43 -24.01 -15.07
C THR A 37 -1.53 -25.02 -14.78
N THR A 38 -1.16 -26.28 -14.56
CA THR A 38 -2.10 -27.34 -14.19
C THR A 38 -2.84 -27.02 -12.89
N LYS A 39 -2.15 -26.49 -11.87
CA LYS A 39 -2.79 -26.03 -10.62
C LYS A 39 -3.82 -24.92 -10.89
N ALA A 40 -3.45 -23.94 -11.69
CA ALA A 40 -4.36 -22.84 -12.07
C ALA A 40 -5.58 -23.33 -12.85
N ASP A 41 -5.42 -24.30 -13.77
CA ASP A 41 -6.52 -24.90 -14.51
C ASP A 41 -7.49 -25.68 -13.59
N LYS A 42 -6.96 -26.44 -12.63
CA LYS A 42 -7.78 -27.14 -11.64
C LYS A 42 -8.54 -26.18 -10.73
N LEU A 43 -7.88 -25.11 -10.29
CA LEU A 43 -8.52 -24.07 -9.50
C LEU A 43 -9.65 -23.37 -10.26
N GLU A 44 -9.41 -23.00 -11.51
CA GLU A 44 -10.43 -22.38 -12.36
C GLU A 44 -11.64 -23.32 -12.58
N ALA A 45 -11.39 -24.57 -12.95
CA ALA A 45 -12.47 -25.54 -13.16
C ALA A 45 -13.35 -25.69 -11.92
N MET A 46 -12.76 -25.75 -10.73
CA MET A 46 -13.47 -25.79 -9.47
C MET A 46 -14.25 -24.47 -9.21
N SER A 47 -13.63 -23.33 -9.45
CA SER A 47 -14.28 -22.02 -9.28
C SER A 47 -15.51 -21.86 -10.16
N LEU A 48 -15.44 -22.30 -11.41
CA LEU A 48 -16.58 -22.28 -12.34
C LEU A 48 -17.73 -23.24 -11.89
N GLU A 49 -17.38 -24.36 -11.28
CA GLU A 49 -18.41 -25.25 -10.69
C GLU A 49 -19.11 -24.57 -9.49
N TYR A 50 -18.37 -23.90 -8.62
CA TYR A 50 -18.96 -23.13 -7.51
C TYR A 50 -19.77 -21.93 -7.99
N GLU A 51 -19.26 -21.19 -8.98
CA GLU A 51 -19.99 -20.10 -9.64
C GLU A 51 -21.40 -20.55 -10.10
N LYS A 52 -21.45 -21.68 -10.79
CA LYS A 52 -22.74 -22.26 -11.23
C LYS A 52 -23.65 -22.56 -10.05
N LYS A 53 -23.18 -23.23 -9.01
CA LYS A 53 -23.98 -23.58 -7.81
C LYS A 53 -24.45 -22.32 -7.07
N ILE A 54 -23.63 -21.29 -6.97
CA ILE A 54 -24.01 -20.03 -6.32
C ILE A 54 -25.10 -19.31 -7.13
N ASN A 55 -24.97 -19.26 -8.45
CA ASN A 55 -25.95 -18.62 -9.32
C ASN A 55 -27.30 -19.40 -9.33
N GLU A 56 -27.26 -20.72 -9.27
CA GLU A 56 -28.47 -21.52 -9.03
C GLU A 56 -29.12 -21.18 -7.69
N TYR A 57 -28.35 -21.05 -6.63
CA TYR A 57 -28.85 -20.60 -5.32
C TYR A 57 -29.43 -19.18 -5.38
N TYR A 58 -28.84 -18.26 -6.11
CA TYR A 58 -29.36 -16.90 -6.28
C TYR A 58 -30.71 -16.88 -7.00
N ASN A 59 -30.90 -17.76 -7.96
CA ASN A 59 -32.20 -17.92 -8.62
C ASN A 59 -33.31 -18.34 -7.63
N HIS A 60 -33.01 -19.32 -6.77
CA HIS A 60 -33.93 -19.75 -5.70
C HIS A 60 -34.18 -18.66 -4.67
N LEU A 61 -33.12 -18.00 -4.22
CA LEU A 61 -33.19 -16.91 -3.26
C LEU A 61 -34.04 -15.74 -3.78
N ALA A 62 -33.86 -15.35 -5.04
CA ALA A 62 -34.63 -14.30 -5.67
C ALA A 62 -36.12 -14.62 -5.69
N LEU A 63 -36.47 -15.85 -6.06
CA LEU A 63 -37.85 -16.29 -6.13
C LEU A 63 -38.47 -16.48 -4.74
N ASP A 64 -37.83 -17.23 -3.87
CA ASP A 64 -38.40 -17.72 -2.60
C ASP A 64 -38.41 -16.63 -1.52
N ALA A 65 -37.34 -15.82 -1.41
CA ALA A 65 -37.24 -14.79 -0.38
C ALA A 65 -37.74 -13.42 -0.82
N PHE A 66 -37.56 -13.08 -2.11
CA PHE A 66 -37.92 -11.76 -2.62
C PHE A 66 -39.07 -11.73 -3.61
N ASN A 67 -39.63 -12.88 -3.94
CA ASN A 67 -40.70 -13.02 -4.94
C ASN A 67 -40.38 -12.35 -6.30
N VAL A 68 -39.11 -12.43 -6.71
CA VAL A 68 -38.60 -11.87 -7.96
C VAL A 68 -38.37 -13.01 -8.94
N PRO A 69 -39.00 -13.02 -10.13
CA PRO A 69 -38.75 -14.03 -11.15
C PRO A 69 -37.30 -14.08 -11.59
N VAL A 70 -36.83 -15.27 -11.97
CA VAL A 70 -35.41 -15.53 -12.35
C VAL A 70 -34.94 -14.60 -13.48
N ASP A 71 -35.81 -14.27 -14.45
CA ASP A 71 -35.49 -13.36 -15.55
C ASP A 71 -35.46 -11.86 -15.17
N LYS A 72 -35.81 -11.52 -13.92
CA LYS A 72 -35.92 -10.13 -13.44
C LYS A 72 -34.86 -9.72 -12.44
N HIS A 73 -34.21 -10.65 -11.72
CA HIS A 73 -33.13 -10.30 -10.82
C HIS A 73 -31.82 -10.05 -11.58
N ARG A 74 -30.82 -9.51 -10.85
CA ARG A 74 -29.47 -9.20 -11.37
C ARG A 74 -28.35 -9.74 -10.47
N LEU A 75 -28.72 -10.64 -9.53
CA LEU A 75 -27.76 -11.31 -8.70
C LEU A 75 -26.98 -12.31 -9.57
N GLU A 76 -25.68 -12.10 -9.67
CA GLU A 76 -24.79 -12.96 -10.43
C GLU A 76 -23.42 -12.98 -9.74
N MET A 77 -22.87 -14.17 -9.51
CA MET A 77 -21.51 -14.37 -9.10
C MET A 77 -20.69 -14.79 -10.31
N LYS A 78 -19.49 -14.22 -10.44
CA LYS A 78 -18.52 -14.58 -11.49
C LYS A 78 -17.17 -14.88 -10.92
N THR A 79 -16.51 -15.85 -11.47
CA THR A 79 -15.08 -16.09 -11.24
C THR A 79 -14.27 -15.02 -11.97
N GLU A 80 -13.74 -14.07 -11.21
CA GLU A 80 -12.97 -12.96 -11.78
C GLU A 80 -11.53 -13.37 -12.05
N CYS A 81 -10.87 -14.01 -11.07
CA CYS A 81 -9.47 -14.41 -11.23
C CYS A 81 -9.12 -15.66 -10.41
N THR A 82 -8.08 -16.36 -10.87
CA THR A 82 -7.38 -17.38 -10.09
C THR A 82 -6.06 -16.81 -9.58
N ILE A 83 -5.79 -17.03 -8.31
CA ILE A 83 -4.68 -16.41 -7.58
C ILE A 83 -3.78 -17.51 -7.04
N ARG A 84 -2.49 -17.45 -7.36
CA ARG A 84 -1.49 -18.39 -6.84
C ARG A 84 -1.20 -18.14 -5.37
N SER A 85 -1.01 -16.88 -5.03
CA SER A 85 -0.71 -16.45 -3.66
C SER A 85 -1.27 -15.06 -3.40
N ALA A 86 -1.64 -14.78 -2.16
CA ALA A 86 -2.14 -13.47 -1.77
C ALA A 86 -1.66 -13.09 -0.37
N PHE A 87 -1.49 -11.79 -0.17
CA PHE A 87 -1.13 -11.18 1.09
C PHE A 87 -2.19 -10.16 1.50
N PHE A 88 -2.87 -10.40 2.61
CA PHE A 88 -3.90 -9.51 3.15
C PHE A 88 -3.38 -8.86 4.43
N SER A 89 -3.24 -7.54 4.43
CA SER A 89 -2.77 -6.78 5.60
C SER A 89 -3.88 -6.05 6.34
N GLY A 90 -5.09 -6.06 5.79
CA GLY A 90 -6.26 -5.42 6.38
C GLY A 90 -7.33 -5.08 5.36
N LYS A 91 -8.38 -4.41 5.81
CA LYS A 91 -9.51 -4.04 4.94
C LYS A 91 -9.05 -3.19 3.76
N ARG A 92 -9.28 -3.66 2.53
CA ARG A 92 -8.88 -3.03 1.26
C ARG A 92 -7.38 -2.81 1.10
N ARG A 93 -6.57 -3.63 1.78
CA ARG A 93 -5.11 -3.55 1.75
C ARG A 93 -4.55 -4.94 1.53
N TYR A 94 -4.27 -5.27 0.28
CA TYR A 94 -3.80 -6.59 -0.11
C TYR A 94 -2.94 -6.53 -1.37
N ALA A 95 -2.25 -7.63 -1.61
CA ALA A 95 -1.57 -7.91 -2.86
C ALA A 95 -1.82 -9.35 -3.27
N GLN A 96 -1.88 -9.60 -4.56
CA GLN A 96 -2.20 -10.90 -5.11
C GLN A 96 -1.40 -11.17 -6.39
N TYR A 97 -0.95 -12.41 -6.54
CA TYR A 97 -0.34 -12.90 -7.76
C TYR A 97 -1.38 -13.67 -8.56
N ILE A 98 -1.85 -13.05 -9.63
CA ILE A 98 -2.93 -13.54 -10.48
C ILE A 98 -2.33 -14.38 -11.59
N THR A 99 -2.83 -15.60 -11.77
CA THR A 99 -2.41 -16.54 -12.82
C THR A 99 -3.40 -16.62 -13.98
N LYS A 100 -4.67 -16.31 -13.72
CA LYS A 100 -5.69 -16.14 -14.76
C LYS A 100 -6.67 -15.04 -14.37
N LYS A 101 -7.15 -14.31 -15.38
CA LYS A 101 -8.16 -13.27 -15.23
C LYS A 101 -9.24 -13.49 -16.29
N GLU A 102 -10.48 -13.66 -15.84
CA GLU A 102 -11.61 -13.98 -16.71
C GLU A 102 -11.33 -15.15 -17.68
N GLY A 103 -10.67 -16.21 -17.18
CA GLY A 103 -10.29 -17.38 -17.97
C GLY A 103 -9.02 -17.22 -18.83
N VAL A 104 -8.47 -16.02 -18.94
CA VAL A 104 -7.27 -15.76 -19.74
C VAL A 104 -6.01 -15.88 -18.85
N PRO A 105 -5.04 -16.74 -19.22
CA PRO A 105 -3.77 -16.83 -18.52
C PRO A 105 -3.05 -15.47 -18.47
N CYS A 106 -2.52 -15.12 -17.33
CA CYS A 106 -1.73 -13.91 -17.11
C CYS A 106 -0.65 -14.16 -16.05
N ASP A 107 0.23 -13.19 -15.89
CA ASP A 107 1.28 -13.16 -14.88
C ASP A 107 1.30 -11.74 -14.31
N GLU A 108 0.37 -11.48 -13.38
CA GLU A 108 0.12 -10.12 -12.90
C GLU A 108 0.16 -10.08 -11.37
N ILE A 109 0.93 -9.12 -10.83
CA ILE A 109 0.84 -8.78 -9.41
C ILE A 109 -0.04 -7.53 -9.27
N ASP A 110 -1.22 -7.72 -8.68
CA ASP A 110 -2.14 -6.62 -8.37
C ASP A 110 -2.01 -6.23 -6.90
N VAL A 111 -1.85 -4.92 -6.65
CA VAL A 111 -1.65 -4.36 -5.31
C VAL A 111 -2.70 -3.31 -5.02
N LYS A 112 -3.48 -3.51 -3.96
CA LYS A 112 -4.54 -2.60 -3.55
C LYS A 112 -4.26 -2.00 -2.16
N GLY A 113 -4.42 -0.69 -2.05
CA GLY A 113 -4.49 0.03 -0.79
C GLY A 113 -3.22 0.08 0.05
N LEU A 114 -2.13 -0.54 -0.36
CA LEU A 114 -0.85 -0.49 0.36
C LEU A 114 -0.22 0.91 0.25
N ASP A 115 0.34 1.39 1.35
CA ASP A 115 0.77 2.79 1.46
C ASP A 115 1.92 3.16 0.52
N PHE A 116 2.80 2.22 0.19
CA PHE A 116 3.92 2.47 -0.71
C PHE A 116 3.50 2.68 -2.17
N MET A 117 2.25 2.33 -2.54
CA MET A 117 1.70 2.61 -3.87
C MET A 117 1.33 4.08 -4.06
N LYS A 118 1.29 4.87 -3.00
CA LYS A 118 0.94 6.29 -3.06
C LYS A 118 2.03 7.09 -3.77
N SER A 119 1.62 8.08 -4.56
CA SER A 119 2.54 8.95 -5.32
C SER A 119 3.47 9.81 -4.46
N ASN A 120 3.15 9.97 -3.18
CA ASN A 120 3.96 10.71 -2.22
C ASN A 120 4.87 9.82 -1.37
N PHE A 121 5.05 8.57 -1.76
CA PHE A 121 5.98 7.66 -1.10
C PHE A 121 7.38 7.82 -1.71
N PRO A 122 8.48 7.78 -0.92
CA PRO A 122 9.83 7.90 -1.45
C PRO A 122 10.14 6.76 -2.43
N PRO A 123 10.71 7.04 -3.63
CA PRO A 123 10.88 6.02 -4.67
C PRO A 123 11.71 4.82 -4.23
N LEU A 124 12.81 5.05 -3.50
CA LEU A 124 13.67 3.96 -3.00
C LEU A 124 12.91 2.99 -2.08
N PHE A 125 12.06 3.53 -1.21
CA PHE A 125 11.26 2.69 -0.32
C PHE A 125 10.16 1.95 -1.09
N LYS A 126 9.59 2.59 -2.10
CA LYS A 126 8.61 1.94 -2.98
C LYS A 126 9.23 0.72 -3.65
N GLU A 127 10.38 0.88 -4.29
CA GLU A 127 11.14 -0.21 -4.93
C GLU A 127 11.48 -1.33 -3.93
N PHE A 128 11.94 -0.97 -2.75
CA PHE A 128 12.23 -1.94 -1.69
C PHE A 128 11.00 -2.73 -1.27
N PHE A 129 9.86 -2.07 -1.02
CA PHE A 129 8.64 -2.74 -0.61
C PHE A 129 8.00 -3.57 -1.71
N GLU A 130 8.08 -3.14 -2.97
CA GLU A 130 7.68 -3.95 -4.12
C GLU A 130 8.52 -5.23 -4.20
N ASN A 131 9.84 -5.14 -3.97
CA ASN A 131 10.71 -6.31 -3.94
C ASN A 131 10.36 -7.26 -2.78
N ILE A 132 10.19 -6.75 -1.57
CA ILE A 132 9.78 -7.55 -0.40
C ILE A 132 8.42 -8.22 -0.63
N LEU A 133 7.45 -7.49 -1.17
CA LEU A 133 6.14 -8.03 -1.49
C LEU A 133 6.20 -9.18 -2.49
N ASN A 134 6.99 -9.03 -3.55
CA ASN A 134 7.22 -10.08 -4.53
C ASN A 134 7.78 -11.33 -3.85
N LYS A 135 8.77 -11.18 -2.99
CA LYS A 135 9.36 -12.29 -2.23
C LYS A 135 8.35 -13.01 -1.34
N ILE A 136 7.47 -12.27 -0.67
CA ILE A 136 6.36 -12.84 0.11
C ILE A 136 5.42 -13.65 -0.81
N LEU A 137 5.02 -13.09 -1.93
CA LEU A 137 4.11 -13.74 -2.88
C LEU A 137 4.72 -14.96 -3.56
N PHE A 138 6.04 -14.99 -3.73
CA PHE A 138 6.77 -16.14 -4.28
C PHE A 138 7.23 -17.16 -3.23
N GLY A 139 6.92 -16.93 -1.95
CA GLY A 139 7.12 -17.90 -0.87
C GLY A 139 8.55 -17.96 -0.33
N GLU A 140 9.30 -16.85 -0.37
CA GLU A 140 10.57 -16.77 0.34
C GLU A 140 10.38 -16.90 1.86
N THR A 141 11.39 -17.41 2.54
CA THR A 141 11.32 -17.65 3.98
C THR A 141 11.28 -16.35 4.77
N ARG A 142 10.67 -16.39 5.95
CA ARG A 142 10.59 -15.24 6.85
C ARG A 142 11.98 -14.72 7.22
N GLU A 143 12.92 -15.62 7.47
CA GLU A 143 14.30 -15.30 7.85
C GLU A 143 15.03 -14.48 6.77
N GLU A 144 14.82 -14.85 5.49
CA GLU A 144 15.42 -14.12 4.37
C GLU A 144 14.81 -12.73 4.20
N ILE A 145 13.50 -12.62 4.39
CA ILE A 145 12.78 -11.35 4.33
C ILE A 145 13.21 -10.45 5.48
N ASP A 146 13.24 -10.94 6.71
CA ASP A 146 13.64 -10.19 7.91
C ASP A 146 15.09 -9.69 7.79
N LYS A 147 16.00 -10.53 7.27
CA LYS A 147 17.37 -10.13 6.99
C LYS A 147 17.44 -8.95 6.01
N GLN A 148 16.70 -9.01 4.90
CA GLN A 148 16.71 -7.93 3.92
C GLN A 148 16.13 -6.63 4.47
N ILE A 149 15.08 -6.71 5.31
CA ILE A 149 14.53 -5.55 6.00
C ILE A 149 15.55 -4.92 6.93
N LEU A 150 16.29 -5.75 7.69
CA LEU A 150 17.34 -5.27 8.58
C LEU A 150 18.49 -4.64 7.81
N ASP A 151 18.94 -5.27 6.72
CA ASP A 151 20.02 -4.74 5.87
C ASP A 151 19.61 -3.40 5.24
N PHE A 152 18.38 -3.29 4.75
CA PHE A 152 17.85 -2.03 4.24
C PHE A 152 17.80 -0.95 5.33
N LYS A 153 17.28 -1.27 6.52
CA LYS A 153 17.24 -0.36 7.65
C LYS A 153 18.63 0.17 8.01
N ASN A 154 19.62 -0.71 8.05
CA ASN A 154 21.00 -0.35 8.36
C ASN A 154 21.64 0.55 7.28
N SER A 155 21.26 0.36 6.02
CA SER A 155 21.76 1.17 4.91
C SER A 155 21.22 2.60 4.89
N LEU A 156 20.08 2.88 5.53
CA LEU A 156 19.41 4.19 5.46
C LEU A 156 20.26 5.34 5.94
N SER A 157 21.13 5.13 6.95
CA SER A 157 22.00 6.15 7.50
C SER A 157 23.11 6.61 6.55
N THR A 158 23.40 5.80 5.53
CA THR A 158 24.48 6.07 4.54
C THR A 158 23.94 6.60 3.22
N LEU A 159 22.60 6.59 3.04
CA LEU A 159 21.98 6.99 1.78
C LEU A 159 21.87 8.51 1.65
N PRO A 160 22.02 9.05 0.43
CA PRO A 160 21.76 10.46 0.16
C PRO A 160 20.29 10.80 0.49
N PHE A 161 20.08 11.93 1.14
CA PHE A 161 18.75 12.34 1.59
C PHE A 161 17.74 12.48 0.42
N GLU A 162 18.19 12.79 -0.78
CA GLU A 162 17.38 12.89 -1.98
C GLU A 162 16.67 11.58 -2.33
N LYS A 163 17.29 10.44 -1.99
CA LYS A 163 16.72 9.10 -2.24
C LYS A 163 15.66 8.71 -1.22
N ILE A 164 15.81 9.19 0.02
CA ILE A 164 14.92 8.87 1.15
C ILE A 164 13.88 9.96 1.43
N SER A 165 13.98 11.10 0.75
CA SER A 165 13.08 12.23 0.93
C SER A 165 11.68 11.95 0.38
N LYS A 166 10.68 12.47 1.09
CA LYS A 166 9.27 12.31 0.75
C LYS A 166 8.83 13.34 -0.29
N PRO A 167 8.40 12.93 -1.50
CA PRO A 167 7.82 13.84 -2.47
C PRO A 167 6.43 14.29 -2.00
N THR A 168 6.15 15.59 -2.11
CA THR A 168 4.86 16.16 -1.69
C THR A 168 4.52 17.38 -2.55
N GLY A 169 3.26 17.47 -2.98
CA GLY A 169 2.73 18.68 -3.58
C GLY A 169 2.39 19.74 -2.53
N VAL A 170 2.80 20.97 -2.77
CA VAL A 170 2.50 22.11 -1.90
C VAL A 170 1.11 22.61 -2.21
N LYS A 171 0.21 22.57 -1.23
CA LYS A 171 -1.17 23.03 -1.35
C LYS A 171 -1.52 24.01 -0.25
N ARG A 172 -2.25 25.08 -0.59
CA ARG A 172 -2.74 26.11 0.32
C ARG A 172 -1.62 26.80 1.12
N ILE A 173 -0.44 27.00 0.50
CA ILE A 173 0.71 27.63 1.15
C ILE A 173 0.34 29.02 1.68
N GLN A 174 -0.44 29.79 0.94
CA GLN A 174 -0.87 31.14 1.34
C GLN A 174 -1.64 31.18 2.66
N LYS A 175 -2.44 30.13 2.94
CA LYS A 175 -3.17 30.00 4.22
C LYS A 175 -2.23 29.99 5.42
N TYR A 176 -1.01 29.51 5.22
CA TYR A 176 -0.03 29.32 6.29
C TYR A 176 1.10 30.36 6.27
N THR A 177 1.11 31.24 5.28
CA THR A 177 2.03 32.38 5.18
C THR A 177 1.41 33.69 5.63
N ALA A 178 0.09 33.77 5.84
CA ALA A 178 -0.60 34.90 6.43
C ALA A 178 -0.24 35.08 7.91
N ARG A 179 0.20 36.24 8.35
CA ARG A 179 1.12 36.41 9.48
C ARG A 179 0.69 37.35 10.57
N GLY A 180 0.97 36.96 11.83
CA GLY A 180 1.02 37.82 12.96
C GLY A 180 2.31 38.68 13.07
N PRO A 181 2.41 39.59 14.03
CA PRO A 181 3.45 40.60 14.10
C PRO A 181 4.84 40.12 14.57
N SER A 182 4.99 38.91 15.07
CA SER A 182 6.29 38.37 15.50
C SER A 182 6.64 37.03 14.87
N ALA A 183 7.92 36.76 14.66
CA ALA A 183 8.41 35.49 14.09
C ALA A 183 8.10 34.29 15.01
N ASP A 184 8.13 34.47 16.31
CA ASP A 184 7.91 33.43 17.30
C ASP A 184 6.44 33.01 17.41
N GLU A 185 5.49 33.94 17.28
CA GLU A 185 4.05 33.65 17.19
C GLU A 185 3.70 32.83 15.95
N ILE A 186 4.40 33.08 14.85
CA ILE A 186 4.23 32.36 13.58
C ILE A 186 4.56 30.88 13.75
N PHE A 187 5.62 30.57 14.49
CA PHE A 187 6.05 29.20 14.67
C PHE A 187 5.10 28.38 15.57
N SER A 188 4.53 28.97 16.61
CA SER A 188 3.68 28.25 17.56
C SER A 188 2.29 27.89 16.98
N GLU A 189 1.63 28.79 16.26
CA GLU A 189 0.34 28.49 15.59
C GLU A 189 0.50 27.61 14.36
N PHE A 190 1.58 27.78 13.66
CA PHE A 190 1.90 27.09 12.43
C PHE A 190 2.25 25.61 12.66
N GLU A 191 2.92 25.29 13.77
CA GLU A 191 3.38 23.92 14.04
C GLU A 191 2.25 22.91 14.13
N ASN A 192 1.09 23.31 14.65
CA ASN A 192 0.00 22.37 14.90
C ASN A 192 -1.00 22.19 13.75
N LYS A 193 -1.03 23.06 12.75
CA LYS A 193 -2.11 23.10 11.74
C LYS A 193 -1.67 22.83 10.30
N ALA A 194 -0.42 23.11 9.94
CA ALA A 194 0.02 22.98 8.56
C ALA A 194 0.51 21.54 8.23
N PRO A 195 0.18 21.01 7.04
CA PRO A 195 0.79 19.77 6.55
C PRO A 195 2.31 19.88 6.48
N VAL A 196 3.01 18.80 6.78
CA VAL A 196 4.48 18.82 6.92
C VAL A 196 5.21 19.33 5.69
N GLY A 197 4.79 18.92 4.48
CA GLY A 197 5.38 19.44 3.24
C GLY A 197 5.19 20.95 3.07
N VAL A 198 4.04 21.48 3.51
CA VAL A 198 3.79 22.94 3.49
C VAL A 198 4.67 23.65 4.52
N LYS A 199 4.87 23.06 5.70
CA LYS A 199 5.82 23.59 6.71
C LYS A 199 7.24 23.70 6.11
N ALA A 200 7.69 22.64 5.43
CA ALA A 200 9.01 22.66 4.78
C ALA A 200 9.12 23.76 3.74
N ALA A 201 8.09 23.94 2.90
CA ALA A 201 8.05 25.00 1.88
C ALA A 201 8.09 26.41 2.46
N VAL A 202 7.28 26.66 3.50
CA VAL A 202 7.25 27.98 4.17
C VAL A 202 8.60 28.28 4.82
N ARG A 203 9.17 27.31 5.52
CA ARG A 203 10.49 27.48 6.15
C ARG A 203 11.61 27.77 5.16
N TYR A 204 11.59 27.06 4.03
CA TYR A 204 12.55 27.34 2.95
C TYR A 204 12.40 28.78 2.46
N ASN A 205 11.17 29.25 2.19
CA ASN A 205 10.94 30.61 1.74
C ASN A 205 11.36 31.65 2.77
N ASP A 206 11.11 31.40 4.04
CA ASP A 206 11.53 32.30 5.14
C ASP A 206 13.05 32.33 5.29
N LEU A 207 13.73 31.19 5.15
CA LEU A 207 15.16 31.09 5.15
C LEU A 207 15.79 31.92 3.99
N LEU A 208 15.23 31.82 2.79
CA LEU A 208 15.68 32.62 1.65
C LEU A 208 15.61 34.12 1.94
N LYS A 209 14.49 34.58 2.52
CA LYS A 209 14.31 35.98 2.89
C LYS A 209 15.28 36.42 3.98
N PHE A 210 15.42 35.62 5.03
CA PHE A 210 16.31 35.90 6.14
C PHE A 210 17.76 36.03 5.70
N LYS A 211 18.22 35.18 4.78
CA LYS A 211 19.59 35.21 4.23
C LYS A 211 19.76 36.19 3.06
N GLY A 212 18.72 36.91 2.65
CA GLY A 212 18.75 37.81 1.48
C GLY A 212 18.99 37.07 0.16
N LEU A 213 18.61 35.80 0.09
CA LEU A 213 18.79 34.92 -1.07
C LEU A 213 17.54 34.81 -1.95
N ASP A 214 16.44 35.43 -1.56
CA ASP A 214 15.14 35.40 -2.23
C ASP A 214 15.17 35.96 -3.66
N LYS A 215 16.15 36.78 -4.01
CA LYS A 215 16.40 37.26 -5.38
C LYS A 215 17.25 36.31 -6.23
N LYS A 216 17.98 35.39 -5.61
CA LYS A 216 18.87 34.43 -6.30
C LYS A 216 18.25 33.05 -6.48
N HIS A 217 17.35 32.67 -5.60
CA HIS A 217 16.70 31.36 -5.59
C HIS A 217 15.19 31.50 -5.67
N THR A 218 14.58 30.63 -6.43
CA THR A 218 13.13 30.60 -6.61
C THR A 218 12.43 30.21 -5.31
N GLN A 219 11.44 30.97 -4.90
CA GLN A 219 10.55 30.61 -3.79
C GLN A 219 9.62 29.48 -4.19
N ILE A 220 9.28 28.63 -3.23
CA ILE A 220 8.30 27.56 -3.40
C ILE A 220 6.90 28.17 -3.36
N VAL A 221 6.08 27.87 -4.36
CA VAL A 221 4.72 28.42 -4.53
C VAL A 221 3.65 27.32 -4.51
N GLU A 222 2.40 27.73 -4.57
CA GLU A 222 1.24 26.83 -4.68
C GLU A 222 1.37 25.95 -5.92
N GLY A 223 1.19 24.64 -5.76
CA GLY A 223 1.26 23.68 -6.84
C GLY A 223 2.64 23.03 -7.06
N ASP A 224 3.69 23.59 -6.49
CA ASP A 224 5.03 23.03 -6.61
C ASP A 224 5.11 21.63 -5.98
N LYS A 225 5.98 20.82 -6.56
CA LYS A 225 6.34 19.51 -5.99
C LYS A 225 7.71 19.63 -5.33
N ILE A 226 7.75 19.33 -4.06
CA ILE A 226 8.98 19.35 -3.25
C ILE A 226 9.32 17.97 -2.71
N LYS A 227 10.58 17.77 -2.38
CA LYS A 227 11.04 16.65 -1.58
C LYS A 227 11.50 17.18 -0.22
N TRP A 228 11.14 16.48 0.85
CA TRP A 228 11.49 16.89 2.20
C TRP A 228 11.82 15.68 3.09
N VAL A 229 12.59 15.94 4.14
CA VAL A 229 12.95 14.97 5.19
C VAL A 229 12.75 15.61 6.55
N TYR A 230 12.56 14.78 7.58
CA TYR A 230 12.65 15.24 8.96
C TYR A 230 14.11 15.20 9.42
N LEU A 231 14.51 16.24 10.14
CA LEU A 231 15.75 16.24 10.91
C LEU A 231 15.43 15.85 12.36
N LYS A 232 16.25 15.02 12.98
CA LYS A 232 16.00 14.50 14.32
C LYS A 232 16.13 15.60 15.38
N ASP A 233 17.17 16.42 15.27
CA ASP A 233 17.47 17.46 16.23
C ASP A 233 17.30 18.86 15.65
N ASN A 234 16.22 19.51 16.08
CA ASN A 234 15.92 20.90 15.78
C ASN A 234 15.84 21.26 14.29
N PRO A 235 14.71 21.00 13.64
CA PRO A 235 14.47 21.35 12.24
C PRO A 235 14.53 22.87 11.99
N TYR A 236 14.79 23.68 13.00
CA TYR A 236 14.76 25.14 12.97
C TYR A 236 16.13 25.81 13.02
N LYS A 237 17.20 25.04 13.18
CA LYS A 237 18.55 25.60 13.06
C LYS A 237 18.80 25.97 11.61
N ILE A 238 18.57 27.22 11.32
CA ILE A 238 18.73 27.87 10.03
C ILE A 238 20.15 27.70 9.45
N ASP A 239 21.14 27.41 10.31
CA ASP A 239 22.54 27.29 9.93
C ASP A 239 22.99 25.89 9.50
N THR A 240 22.16 24.90 9.68
CA THR A 240 22.50 23.53 9.29
C THR A 240 21.65 23.08 8.11
N ILE A 241 22.09 23.41 6.91
CA ILE A 241 21.85 22.57 5.72
C ILE A 241 22.81 21.36 5.86
N GLY A 242 22.71 20.68 6.96
CA GLY A 242 23.52 19.53 7.30
C GLY A 242 22.64 18.47 7.92
N PHE A 243 22.50 17.39 7.22
CA PHE A 243 21.70 16.24 7.58
C PHE A 243 22.46 15.36 8.53
N LEU A 244 22.00 15.18 9.73
CA LEU A 244 22.76 14.33 10.64
C LEU A 244 21.98 13.19 11.27
N ASP A 245 20.66 13.24 11.39
CA ASP A 245 19.91 12.12 11.97
C ASP A 245 18.50 12.03 11.38
N PHE A 246 18.17 10.89 10.81
CA PHE A 246 16.84 10.60 10.29
C PHE A 246 16.00 9.88 11.33
N ASP A 247 14.90 10.50 11.71
CA ASP A 247 13.74 9.74 12.14
C ASP A 247 13.00 9.27 10.88
N LEU A 248 12.75 7.98 10.77
CA LEU A 248 11.97 7.45 9.65
C LEU A 248 10.62 8.17 9.60
N PRO A 249 10.17 8.65 8.42
CA PRO A 249 8.87 9.25 8.30
C PRO A 249 7.79 8.34 8.91
N LYS A 250 6.85 8.91 9.67
CA LYS A 250 5.79 8.14 10.35
C LYS A 250 5.11 7.06 9.51
N PRO A 251 4.80 7.28 8.21
CA PRO A 251 4.25 6.22 7.36
C PRO A 251 5.16 5.01 7.17
N ILE A 252 6.48 5.24 7.12
CA ILE A 252 7.47 4.18 6.97
C ILE A 252 7.67 3.44 8.28
N ARG A 253 7.76 4.17 9.40
CA ARG A 253 7.79 3.58 10.74
C ARG A 253 6.54 2.73 10.96
N LYS A 254 5.37 3.26 10.69
CA LYS A 254 4.09 2.54 10.83
C LYS A 254 4.06 1.27 9.97
N PHE A 255 4.53 1.32 8.73
CA PHE A 255 4.62 0.14 7.88
C PHE A 255 5.58 -0.90 8.47
N ILE A 256 6.77 -0.50 8.91
CA ILE A 256 7.73 -1.41 9.54
C ILE A 256 7.17 -1.96 10.85
N GLU A 257 6.52 -1.15 11.67
CA GLU A 257 5.88 -1.58 12.93
C GLU A 257 4.66 -2.50 12.69
N GLU A 258 3.91 -2.31 11.60
CA GLU A 258 2.75 -3.14 11.25
C GLU A 258 3.13 -4.48 10.60
N TYR A 259 4.25 -4.55 9.89
CA TYR A 259 4.64 -5.74 9.10
C TYR A 259 5.88 -6.45 9.60
N VAL A 260 6.59 -5.84 10.51
CA VAL A 260 7.75 -6.42 11.17
C VAL A 260 7.50 -6.24 12.67
N ASP A 261 7.17 -7.33 13.36
CA ASP A 261 7.23 -7.40 14.81
C ASP A 261 8.69 -7.12 15.22
N ILE A 262 9.02 -5.84 15.33
CA ILE A 262 10.29 -5.42 15.90
C ILE A 262 10.05 -5.32 17.40
N PRO A 263 10.75 -6.17 18.20
CA PRO A 263 10.64 -6.10 19.65
C PRO A 263 11.08 -4.74 20.20
#